data_c7150e07340072afc756df9d1ec96a00
#
_entry.id   c7150e07340072afc756df9d1ec96a00
#
_cell.length_a   1.000
_cell.length_b   1.000
_cell.length_c   1.000
_cell.angle_alpha   90.00
_cell.angle_beta   90.00
_cell.angle_gamma   90.00
#
_symmetry.space_group_name_H-M   'P 1'
#
loop_
_entity.id
_entity.type
_entity.pdbx_description
1 polymer ?
#
loop_
_entity_poly.entity_id
_entity_poly.type
_entity_poly.pdbx_seq_one_letter_code
_entity_poly.pdbx_strand_id
1 'polypeptide(L)'
;MYELIQVSGSSYYVQSPAKIGLVRLNDTDVCLIDSGSDKDAGRKARQLMEKNGWHLIAIYNTHSHADHIGGNRYLQSQTGCRLYAPGAECAVTRHTVLEPSMLYGGCPPKELRHKFLMAQESDAAYLTADVLPEGFRLLPLPGHCMDMVGFRTPDDVVYLADCVSSRETLEKYRIGYIYDVGAYLATLETVKIMTAKAFVPAHAEVTEDIAPLAQYNIDTVQEVGDAITALCAAPQTFEELLKALFDRYGMAMTFEQYALVGATVRSYLTWLKETGRVTAEFADNRMLAAGVRYQSAGPCRTTRVPSTSRRRSAAPNTSQSISSVTASRVTA
;
A
#
# COMPACT_ATOMS: atom_id res chain seq x y z
N MET A 1 -9.27 4.47 24.71
CA MET A 1 -10.66 4.25 25.19
C MET A 1 -11.52 4.23 23.94
N TYR A 2 -12.47 3.27 23.82
CA TYR A 2 -13.38 3.24 22.67
C TYR A 2 -14.50 4.25 22.91
N GLU A 3 -14.56 5.28 22.09
CA GLU A 3 -15.55 6.36 22.15
C GLU A 3 -16.10 6.63 20.76
N LEU A 4 -17.41 6.86 20.65
CA LEU A 4 -18.07 7.24 19.40
C LEU A 4 -18.05 8.76 19.29
N ILE A 5 -17.41 9.26 18.22
CA ILE A 5 -17.24 10.69 17.99
C ILE A 5 -17.93 11.05 16.67
N GLN A 6 -18.81 12.02 16.71
CA GLN A 6 -19.47 12.57 15.53
C GLN A 6 -18.51 13.53 14.81
N VAL A 7 -18.34 13.34 13.50
CA VAL A 7 -17.53 14.23 12.66
C VAL A 7 -18.43 15.28 12.00
N SER A 8 -19.47 14.83 11.31
CA SER A 8 -20.43 15.69 10.62
C SER A 8 -21.67 14.90 10.24
N GLY A 9 -22.86 15.46 10.45
CA GLY A 9 -24.13 14.87 10.01
C GLY A 9 -24.29 13.44 10.49
N SER A 10 -24.33 12.48 9.56
CA SER A 10 -24.44 11.05 9.81
C SER A 10 -23.10 10.31 9.89
N SER A 11 -21.98 11.02 9.76
CA SER A 11 -20.63 10.47 9.74
C SER A 11 -19.96 10.55 11.11
N TYR A 12 -19.49 9.41 11.61
CA TYR A 12 -18.86 9.21 12.93
C TYR A 12 -17.59 8.38 12.79
N TYR A 13 -16.78 8.33 13.82
CA TYR A 13 -15.78 7.28 14.00
C TYR A 13 -15.76 6.79 15.45
N VAL A 14 -15.34 5.54 15.64
CA VAL A 14 -14.99 4.99 16.94
C VAL A 14 -13.50 5.21 17.15
N GLN A 15 -13.15 5.95 18.20
CA GLN A 15 -11.75 6.15 18.60
C GLN A 15 -11.18 4.81 19.07
N SER A 16 -10.16 4.32 18.37
CA SER A 16 -9.47 3.06 18.60
C SER A 16 -8.05 3.16 18.00
N PRO A 17 -7.14 2.19 18.24
CA PRO A 17 -5.79 2.24 17.67
C PRO A 17 -5.77 2.45 16.14
N ALA A 18 -6.60 1.71 15.39
CA ALA A 18 -7.02 2.07 14.04
C ALA A 18 -8.48 2.55 14.14
N LYS A 19 -8.79 3.78 13.72
CA LYS A 19 -10.15 4.32 13.81
C LYS A 19 -11.11 3.50 12.96
N ILE A 20 -12.29 3.20 13.52
CA ILE A 20 -13.36 2.53 12.80
C ILE A 20 -14.36 3.61 12.38
N GLY A 21 -14.53 3.81 11.07
CA GLY A 21 -15.56 4.70 10.55
C GLY A 21 -16.95 4.12 10.81
N LEU A 22 -17.93 4.98 11.12
CA LEU A 22 -19.33 4.59 11.28
C LEU A 22 -20.19 5.65 10.60
N VAL A 23 -21.09 5.21 9.72
CA VAL A 23 -22.01 6.11 9.04
C VAL A 23 -23.44 5.63 9.23
N ARG A 24 -24.28 6.53 9.72
CA ARG A 24 -25.71 6.29 9.88
C ARG A 24 -26.41 6.48 8.54
N LEU A 25 -27.09 5.44 8.08
CA LEU A 25 -27.78 5.42 6.79
C LEU A 25 -29.24 5.90 6.87
N ASN A 26 -29.86 5.64 8.03
CA ASN A 26 -31.19 6.11 8.41
C ASN A 26 -31.30 6.16 9.94
N ASP A 27 -32.51 6.22 10.49
CA ASP A 27 -32.71 6.32 11.95
C ASP A 27 -32.19 5.10 12.73
N THR A 28 -32.16 3.91 12.11
CA THR A 28 -31.80 2.64 12.77
C THR A 28 -30.62 1.93 12.16
N ASP A 29 -30.32 2.14 10.86
CA ASP A 29 -29.33 1.35 10.17
C ASP A 29 -28.01 2.12 10.01
N VAL A 30 -26.93 1.42 10.25
CA VAL A 30 -25.56 1.94 10.11
C VAL A 30 -24.69 1.00 9.29
N CYS A 31 -23.65 1.57 8.69
CA CYS A 31 -22.53 0.80 8.16
C CYS A 31 -21.23 1.17 8.88
N LEU A 32 -20.26 0.25 8.87
CA LEU A 32 -18.91 0.50 9.32
C LEU A 32 -17.95 0.63 8.12
N ILE A 33 -16.94 1.45 8.29
CA ILE A 33 -15.73 1.49 7.46
C ILE A 33 -14.62 0.93 8.34
N ASP A 34 -14.16 -0.27 8.00
CA ASP A 34 -13.32 -1.15 8.80
C ASP A 34 -13.98 -1.65 10.12
N SER A 35 -13.27 -2.47 10.88
CA SER A 35 -13.82 -3.14 12.06
C SER A 35 -12.87 -3.17 13.28
N GLY A 36 -11.67 -2.58 13.13
CA GLY A 36 -10.65 -2.52 14.16
C GLY A 36 -9.78 -3.78 14.27
N SER A 37 -8.88 -3.77 15.23
CA SER A 37 -7.72 -4.65 15.31
C SER A 37 -8.00 -6.08 15.78
N ASP A 38 -9.15 -6.35 16.37
CA ASP A 38 -9.49 -7.69 16.87
C ASP A 38 -10.97 -7.82 17.25
N LYS A 39 -11.32 -9.01 17.72
CA LYS A 39 -12.67 -9.33 18.23
C LYS A 39 -13.15 -8.32 19.30
N ASP A 40 -12.25 -7.83 20.17
CA ASP A 40 -12.63 -6.90 21.23
C ASP A 40 -12.95 -5.51 20.67
N ALA A 41 -12.25 -5.05 19.65
CA ALA A 41 -12.59 -3.83 18.91
C ALA A 41 -13.97 -3.95 18.27
N GLY A 42 -14.24 -5.05 17.54
CA GLY A 42 -15.56 -5.32 16.97
C GLY A 42 -16.67 -5.38 18.02
N ARG A 43 -16.41 -6.02 19.17
CA ARG A 43 -17.37 -6.07 20.29
C ARG A 43 -17.68 -4.67 20.85
N LYS A 44 -16.67 -3.81 21.00
CA LYS A 44 -16.85 -2.43 21.47
C LYS A 44 -17.63 -1.59 20.47
N ALA A 45 -17.32 -1.70 19.18
CA ALA A 45 -18.10 -1.05 18.13
C ALA A 45 -19.58 -1.48 18.18
N ARG A 46 -19.85 -2.79 18.29
CA ARG A 46 -21.21 -3.31 18.42
C ARG A 46 -21.94 -2.73 19.65
N GLN A 47 -21.31 -2.72 20.82
CA GLN A 47 -21.90 -2.14 22.03
C GLN A 47 -22.26 -0.66 21.89
N LEU A 48 -21.43 0.12 21.18
CA LEU A 48 -21.72 1.52 20.89
C LEU A 48 -22.92 1.68 19.96
N MET A 49 -23.04 0.85 18.93
CA MET A 49 -24.20 0.82 18.03
C MET A 49 -25.48 0.43 18.78
N GLU A 50 -25.45 -0.65 19.56
CA GLU A 50 -26.60 -1.11 20.36
C GLU A 50 -27.09 -0.07 21.39
N LYS A 51 -26.16 0.63 22.04
CA LYS A 51 -26.49 1.72 22.97
C LYS A 51 -27.26 2.87 22.31
N ASN A 52 -27.05 3.08 21.02
CA ASN A 52 -27.73 4.10 20.23
C ASN A 52 -28.98 3.56 19.48
N GLY A 53 -29.33 2.29 19.66
CA GLY A 53 -30.43 1.66 18.96
C GLY A 53 -30.17 1.41 17.48
N TRP A 54 -28.90 1.31 17.08
CA TRP A 54 -28.48 1.14 15.68
C TRP A 54 -28.16 -0.32 15.32
N HIS A 55 -28.54 -0.70 14.10
CA HIS A 55 -28.30 -2.03 13.53
C HIS A 55 -27.22 -1.96 12.46
N LEU A 56 -26.20 -2.81 12.59
CA LEU A 56 -25.13 -2.93 11.58
C LEU A 56 -25.63 -3.73 10.40
N ILE A 57 -25.69 -3.13 9.21
CA ILE A 57 -26.11 -3.80 7.99
C ILE A 57 -24.95 -4.20 7.07
N ALA A 58 -23.85 -3.43 7.09
CA ALA A 58 -22.68 -3.71 6.26
C ALA A 58 -21.39 -3.20 6.89
N ILE A 59 -20.27 -3.86 6.56
CA ILE A 59 -18.89 -3.40 6.78
C ILE A 59 -18.25 -3.23 5.41
N TYR A 60 -17.62 -2.08 5.19
CA TYR A 60 -16.83 -1.78 4.00
C TYR A 60 -15.36 -1.66 4.43
N ASN A 61 -14.55 -2.66 4.09
CA ASN A 61 -13.13 -2.61 4.41
C ASN A 61 -12.39 -1.70 3.42
N THR A 62 -11.44 -0.95 3.95
CA THR A 62 -10.54 -0.11 3.17
C THR A 62 -9.42 -0.95 2.55
N HIS A 63 -8.87 -1.87 3.32
CA HIS A 63 -7.85 -2.85 2.95
C HIS A 63 -7.86 -4.03 3.92
N SER A 64 -6.90 -4.96 3.81
CA SER A 64 -6.93 -6.25 4.48
C SER A 64 -5.99 -6.38 5.69
N HIS A 65 -5.29 -5.34 6.14
CA HIS A 65 -4.44 -5.44 7.31
C HIS A 65 -5.24 -5.79 8.57
N ALA A 66 -4.62 -6.57 9.45
CA ALA A 66 -5.29 -7.18 10.59
C ALA A 66 -5.94 -6.17 11.55
N ASP A 67 -5.41 -4.97 11.66
CA ASP A 67 -5.96 -3.91 12.52
C ASP A 67 -7.15 -3.17 11.90
N HIS A 68 -7.49 -3.46 10.64
CA HIS A 68 -8.69 -2.97 9.94
C HIS A 68 -9.78 -4.04 9.84
N ILE A 69 -9.40 -5.30 9.70
CA ILE A 69 -10.36 -6.40 9.49
C ILE A 69 -10.53 -7.31 10.72
N GLY A 70 -9.81 -7.05 11.82
CA GLY A 70 -9.77 -7.93 12.99
C GLY A 70 -11.11 -8.17 13.69
N GLY A 71 -12.04 -7.21 13.60
CA GLY A 71 -13.40 -7.32 14.13
C GLY A 71 -14.41 -7.97 13.18
N ASN A 72 -14.08 -8.15 11.88
CA ASN A 72 -14.99 -8.61 10.84
C ASN A 72 -15.71 -9.91 11.21
N ARG A 73 -14.95 -10.95 11.49
CA ARG A 73 -15.50 -12.29 11.82
C ARG A 73 -16.48 -12.25 12.97
N TYR A 74 -16.15 -11.50 14.02
CA TYR A 74 -17.02 -11.34 15.18
C TYR A 74 -18.30 -10.60 14.81
N LEU A 75 -18.19 -9.43 14.18
CA LEU A 75 -19.36 -8.61 13.81
C LEU A 75 -20.28 -9.36 12.87
N GLN A 76 -19.74 -10.00 11.82
CA GLN A 76 -20.52 -10.79 10.87
C GLN A 76 -21.27 -11.94 11.57
N SER A 77 -20.61 -12.64 12.51
CA SER A 77 -21.25 -13.74 13.26
C SER A 77 -22.36 -13.27 14.24
N GLN A 78 -22.27 -12.04 14.75
CA GLN A 78 -23.20 -11.51 15.74
C GLN A 78 -24.38 -10.76 15.13
N THR A 79 -24.21 -10.15 13.96
CA THR A 79 -25.22 -9.26 13.36
C THR A 79 -25.75 -9.79 12.03
N GLY A 80 -25.05 -10.72 11.38
CA GLY A 80 -25.37 -11.16 10.03
C GLY A 80 -25.09 -10.09 8.96
N CYS A 81 -24.33 -9.05 9.29
CA CYS A 81 -24.02 -7.95 8.36
C CYS A 81 -23.28 -8.45 7.11
N ARG A 82 -23.46 -7.73 6.02
CA ARG A 82 -22.67 -7.95 4.79
C ARG A 82 -21.26 -7.39 5.00
N LEU A 83 -20.29 -8.00 4.32
CA LEU A 83 -18.89 -7.58 4.38
C LEU A 83 -18.36 -7.43 2.96
N TYR A 84 -17.75 -6.28 2.69
CA TYR A 84 -17.18 -5.96 1.38
C TYR A 84 -15.73 -5.52 1.52
N ALA A 85 -14.87 -6.01 0.62
CA ALA A 85 -13.45 -5.62 0.55
C ALA A 85 -13.02 -5.40 -0.91
N PRO A 86 -12.12 -4.44 -1.19
CA PRO A 86 -11.73 -4.09 -2.55
C PRO A 86 -10.77 -5.13 -3.16
N GLY A 87 -10.84 -5.35 -4.45
CA GLY A 87 -9.87 -6.05 -5.28
C GLY A 87 -9.17 -7.24 -4.63
N ALA A 88 -7.84 -7.24 -4.64
CA ALA A 88 -7.00 -8.29 -4.04
C ALA A 88 -7.19 -8.38 -2.51
N GLU A 89 -7.51 -7.28 -1.84
CA GLU A 89 -7.76 -7.24 -0.40
C GLU A 89 -8.92 -8.16 0.02
N CYS A 90 -9.90 -8.36 -0.88
CA CYS A 90 -10.99 -9.30 -0.66
C CYS A 90 -10.48 -10.75 -0.54
N ALA A 91 -9.50 -11.15 -1.36
CA ALA A 91 -8.90 -12.48 -1.26
C ALA A 91 -8.09 -12.64 0.04
N VAL A 92 -7.33 -11.62 0.44
CA VAL A 92 -6.58 -11.63 1.71
C VAL A 92 -7.53 -11.67 2.91
N THR A 93 -8.63 -10.91 2.90
CA THR A 93 -9.65 -10.93 3.96
C THR A 93 -10.28 -12.33 4.14
N ARG A 94 -10.44 -13.08 3.05
CA ARG A 94 -10.94 -14.47 3.08
C ARG A 94 -9.88 -15.48 3.49
N HIS A 95 -8.61 -15.22 3.18
CA HIS A 95 -7.47 -16.10 3.38
C HIS A 95 -6.33 -15.32 4.02
N THR A 96 -6.49 -14.99 5.30
CA THR A 96 -5.62 -14.03 6.01
C THR A 96 -4.16 -14.48 6.16
N VAL A 97 -3.85 -15.76 5.92
CA VAL A 97 -2.48 -16.27 5.84
C VAL A 97 -1.69 -15.68 4.66
N LEU A 98 -2.38 -15.14 3.65
CA LEU A 98 -1.73 -14.50 2.49
C LEU A 98 -0.90 -13.28 2.90
N GLU A 99 -1.35 -12.47 3.86
CA GLU A 99 -0.62 -11.28 4.31
C GLU A 99 0.77 -11.64 4.88
N PRO A 100 0.91 -12.46 5.94
CA PRO A 100 2.23 -12.81 6.43
C PRO A 100 3.04 -13.64 5.42
N SER A 101 2.40 -14.36 4.47
CA SER A 101 3.10 -15.06 3.39
C SER A 101 3.73 -14.10 2.39
N MET A 102 3.04 -13.02 2.03
CA MET A 102 3.58 -11.97 1.15
C MET A 102 4.72 -11.21 1.83
N LEU A 103 4.56 -10.84 3.10
CA LEU A 103 5.59 -10.14 3.87
C LEU A 103 6.88 -10.95 4.00
N TYR A 104 6.75 -12.26 4.20
CA TYR A 104 7.90 -13.16 4.39
C TYR A 104 8.47 -13.68 3.07
N GLY A 105 7.67 -13.74 2.02
CA GLY A 105 8.07 -14.29 0.72
C GLY A 105 8.08 -15.82 0.68
N GLY A 106 7.26 -16.48 1.51
CA GLY A 106 7.14 -17.94 1.61
C GLY A 106 6.15 -18.35 2.70
N CYS A 107 6.17 -19.65 3.11
CA CYS A 107 5.36 -20.10 4.22
C CYS A 107 5.78 -19.37 5.51
N PRO A 108 4.93 -18.54 6.13
CA PRO A 108 5.31 -17.73 7.27
C PRO A 108 5.50 -18.61 8.51
N PRO A 109 6.55 -18.38 9.30
CA PRO A 109 6.75 -19.08 10.56
C PRO A 109 5.73 -18.62 11.62
N LYS A 110 5.71 -19.34 12.76
CA LYS A 110 4.72 -19.10 13.82
C LYS A 110 4.76 -17.66 14.36
N GLU A 111 5.93 -17.08 14.40
CA GLU A 111 6.21 -15.71 14.87
C GLU A 111 5.51 -14.65 14.02
N LEU A 112 5.18 -14.93 12.76
CA LEU A 112 4.43 -14.03 11.87
C LEU A 112 2.94 -14.39 11.76
N ARG A 113 2.49 -15.48 12.41
CA ARG A 113 1.08 -15.93 12.37
C ARG A 113 0.34 -15.55 13.65
N HIS A 114 0.33 -14.30 13.99
CA HIS A 114 -0.37 -13.77 15.17
C HIS A 114 -1.36 -12.66 14.79
N LYS A 115 -2.23 -12.30 15.72
CA LYS A 115 -3.38 -11.40 15.50
C LYS A 115 -3.04 -10.00 14.95
N PHE A 116 -1.79 -9.54 15.04
CA PHE A 116 -1.37 -8.24 14.49
C PHE A 116 -0.96 -8.31 13.00
N LEU A 117 -0.70 -9.52 12.48
CA LEU A 117 -0.38 -9.76 11.07
C LEU A 117 -1.37 -10.71 10.38
N MET A 118 -2.28 -11.33 11.13
CA MET A 118 -3.22 -12.31 10.60
C MET A 118 -4.52 -12.26 11.39
N ALA A 119 -5.51 -11.56 10.87
CA ALA A 119 -6.85 -11.55 11.41
C ALA A 119 -7.55 -12.90 11.25
N GLN A 120 -8.73 -13.07 11.85
CA GLN A 120 -9.57 -14.22 11.57
C GLN A 120 -10.23 -14.07 10.19
N GLU A 121 -10.20 -15.13 9.40
CA GLU A 121 -10.86 -15.18 8.08
C GLU A 121 -12.34 -14.83 8.21
N SER A 122 -12.83 -14.03 7.27
CA SER A 122 -14.23 -13.60 7.20
C SER A 122 -14.76 -13.66 5.77
N ASP A 123 -16.09 -13.77 5.64
CA ASP A 123 -16.75 -13.93 4.34
C ASP A 123 -16.99 -12.58 3.68
N ALA A 124 -15.97 -12.06 2.99
CA ALA A 124 -16.03 -10.81 2.25
C ALA A 124 -16.51 -11.02 0.82
N ALA A 125 -17.40 -10.16 0.34
CA ALA A 125 -17.73 -10.00 -1.07
C ALA A 125 -16.86 -8.89 -1.68
N TYR A 126 -16.75 -8.86 -3.01
CA TYR A 126 -16.06 -7.77 -3.69
C TYR A 126 -16.77 -6.44 -3.50
N LEU A 127 -16.01 -5.42 -3.14
CA LEU A 127 -16.48 -4.05 -3.05
C LEU A 127 -16.53 -3.43 -4.45
N THR A 128 -17.73 -3.08 -4.89
CA THR A 128 -18.02 -2.41 -6.15
C THR A 128 -18.86 -1.17 -5.89
N ALA A 129 -18.96 -0.25 -6.83
CA ALA A 129 -19.71 1.00 -6.64
C ALA A 129 -21.22 0.78 -6.40
N ASP A 130 -21.79 -0.30 -6.92
CA ASP A 130 -23.22 -0.63 -6.83
C ASP A 130 -23.63 -1.20 -5.44
N VAL A 131 -22.68 -1.64 -4.62
CA VAL A 131 -22.97 -2.10 -3.25
C VAL A 131 -22.81 -1.00 -2.21
N LEU A 132 -22.31 0.19 -2.60
CA LEU A 132 -22.17 1.33 -1.71
C LEU A 132 -23.53 1.95 -1.36
N PRO A 133 -23.69 2.52 -0.16
CA PRO A 133 -24.85 3.33 0.16
C PRO A 133 -24.97 4.55 -0.77
N GLU A 134 -26.20 5.04 -0.95
CA GLU A 134 -26.45 6.23 -1.77
C GLU A 134 -25.62 7.43 -1.32
N GLY A 135 -25.02 8.12 -2.30
CA GLY A 135 -24.20 9.31 -2.07
C GLY A 135 -22.76 9.04 -1.61
N PHE A 136 -22.40 7.79 -1.31
CA PHE A 136 -20.99 7.42 -1.06
C PHE A 136 -20.19 7.45 -2.36
N ARG A 137 -18.89 7.77 -2.21
CA ARG A 137 -17.91 7.66 -3.29
C ARG A 137 -16.71 6.85 -2.82
N LEU A 138 -16.32 5.91 -3.66
CA LEU A 138 -15.09 5.13 -3.48
C LEU A 138 -13.91 5.95 -3.99
N LEU A 139 -12.86 6.02 -3.21
CA LEU A 139 -11.61 6.72 -3.52
C LEU A 139 -10.49 5.69 -3.63
N PRO A 140 -9.97 5.38 -4.82
CA PRO A 140 -8.77 4.54 -4.93
C PRO A 140 -7.57 5.23 -4.26
N LEU A 141 -6.92 4.54 -3.32
CA LEU A 141 -5.76 5.03 -2.57
C LEU A 141 -4.64 3.95 -2.58
N PRO A 142 -4.18 3.49 -3.76
CA PRO A 142 -3.18 2.43 -3.83
C PRO A 142 -1.83 2.88 -3.28
N GLY A 143 -1.01 1.90 -2.91
CA GLY A 143 0.38 2.09 -2.52
C GLY A 143 0.70 1.60 -1.12
N HIS A 144 -0.11 1.91 -0.10
CA HIS A 144 0.02 1.24 1.20
C HIS A 144 -0.27 -0.26 1.05
N CYS A 145 -1.40 -0.60 0.42
CA CYS A 145 -1.73 -1.95 -0.05
C CYS A 145 -2.01 -1.94 -1.56
N MET A 146 -2.31 -3.10 -2.15
CA MET A 146 -2.54 -3.27 -3.59
C MET A 146 -3.74 -2.45 -4.06
N ASP A 147 -4.91 -2.67 -3.43
CA ASP A 147 -6.19 -2.11 -3.84
C ASP A 147 -6.86 -1.31 -2.70
N MET A 148 -6.06 -0.70 -1.82
CA MET A 148 -6.61 0.11 -0.74
C MET A 148 -7.51 1.23 -1.27
N VAL A 149 -8.62 1.45 -0.55
CA VAL A 149 -9.59 2.50 -0.86
C VAL A 149 -9.90 3.37 0.35
N GLY A 150 -10.32 4.59 0.09
CA GLY A 150 -11.00 5.45 1.05
C GLY A 150 -12.47 5.63 0.66
N PHE A 151 -13.21 6.31 1.54
CA PHE A 151 -14.63 6.57 1.33
C PHE A 151 -14.95 8.04 1.58
N ARG A 152 -15.69 8.66 0.66
CA ARG A 152 -16.29 9.97 0.87
C ARG A 152 -17.78 9.81 1.08
N THR A 153 -18.28 10.34 2.18
CA THR A 153 -19.70 10.26 2.56
C THR A 153 -20.51 11.45 2.01
N PRO A 154 -21.85 11.36 2.02
CA PRO A 154 -22.72 12.51 1.67
C PRO A 154 -22.49 13.75 2.54
N ASP A 155 -22.00 13.58 3.78
CA ASP A 155 -21.67 14.68 4.69
C ASP A 155 -20.34 15.37 4.36
N ASP A 156 -19.72 14.98 3.26
CA ASP A 156 -18.40 15.46 2.83
C ASP A 156 -17.27 15.13 3.82
N VAL A 157 -17.37 13.98 4.50
CA VAL A 157 -16.32 13.40 5.34
C VAL A 157 -15.56 12.35 4.52
N VAL A 158 -14.22 12.41 4.55
CA VAL A 158 -13.34 11.49 3.83
C VAL A 158 -12.60 10.60 4.81
N TYR A 159 -12.86 9.30 4.76
CA TYR A 159 -12.11 8.28 5.49
C TYR A 159 -10.94 7.82 4.62
N LEU A 160 -9.72 8.03 5.11
CA LEU A 160 -8.48 7.87 4.33
C LEU A 160 -7.73 6.56 4.59
N ALA A 161 -8.24 5.71 5.50
CA ALA A 161 -7.51 4.51 5.92
C ALA A 161 -6.06 4.82 6.31
N ASP A 162 -5.11 4.03 5.83
CA ASP A 162 -3.66 4.13 6.09
C ASP A 162 -2.92 4.91 5.00
N CYS A 163 -3.64 5.76 4.29
CA CYS A 163 -3.03 6.63 3.28
C CYS A 163 -2.00 7.60 3.86
N VAL A 164 -2.17 8.01 5.13
CA VAL A 164 -1.23 8.86 5.86
C VAL A 164 -0.98 8.32 7.26
N SER A 165 0.27 8.38 7.69
CA SER A 165 0.69 8.10 9.07
C SER A 165 0.84 9.39 9.85
N SER A 166 0.61 9.35 11.18
CA SER A 166 0.84 10.51 12.05
C SER A 166 2.33 10.87 12.11
N ARG A 167 2.61 12.13 12.48
CA ARG A 167 4.01 12.59 12.66
C ARG A 167 4.73 11.74 13.71
N GLU A 168 4.08 11.48 14.84
CA GLU A 168 4.63 10.68 15.94
C GLU A 168 4.98 9.26 15.49
N THR A 169 4.13 8.65 14.65
CA THR A 169 4.39 7.32 14.08
C THR A 169 5.61 7.35 13.18
N LEU A 170 5.72 8.33 12.27
CA LEU A 170 6.83 8.45 11.34
C LEU A 170 8.15 8.86 12.03
N GLU A 171 8.09 9.66 13.09
CA GLU A 171 9.27 9.98 13.91
C GLU A 171 9.79 8.75 14.67
N LYS A 172 8.88 7.91 15.14
CA LYS A 172 9.22 6.70 15.91
C LYS A 172 9.72 5.55 15.05
N TYR A 173 9.02 5.25 13.95
CA TYR A 173 9.27 4.05 13.15
C TYR A 173 9.99 4.32 11.83
N ARG A 174 10.01 5.54 11.38
CA ARG A 174 10.63 6.06 10.15
C ARG A 174 10.21 5.35 8.86
N ILE A 175 10.32 4.03 8.80
CA ILE A 175 9.96 3.19 7.66
C ILE A 175 8.68 2.44 8.03
N GLY A 176 7.52 3.00 7.63
CA GLY A 176 6.22 2.33 7.70
C GLY A 176 6.06 1.32 6.57
N TYR A 177 5.04 0.46 6.66
CA TYR A 177 4.74 -0.47 5.59
C TYR A 177 4.21 0.25 4.35
N ILE A 178 4.80 -0.04 3.20
CA ILE A 178 4.39 0.45 1.88
C ILE A 178 4.61 -0.69 0.87
N TYR A 179 3.54 -1.10 0.19
CA TYR A 179 3.58 -2.13 -0.85
C TYR A 179 4.15 -1.60 -2.16
N ASP A 180 3.75 -0.41 -2.60
CA ASP A 180 4.22 0.26 -3.82
C ASP A 180 4.53 1.72 -3.52
N VAL A 181 5.81 2.06 -3.48
CA VAL A 181 6.29 3.41 -3.13
C VAL A 181 5.88 4.45 -4.18
N GLY A 182 5.90 4.09 -5.46
CA GLY A 182 5.53 5.01 -6.54
C GLY A 182 4.03 5.35 -6.49
N ALA A 183 3.18 4.33 -6.36
CA ALA A 183 1.74 4.50 -6.21
C ALA A 183 1.38 5.25 -4.92
N TYR A 184 2.08 4.96 -3.81
CA TYR A 184 1.86 5.64 -2.53
C TYR A 184 2.15 7.15 -2.62
N LEU A 185 3.28 7.54 -3.23
CA LEU A 185 3.62 8.95 -3.46
C LEU A 185 2.57 9.64 -4.36
N ALA A 186 2.10 8.99 -5.42
CA ALA A 186 1.06 9.53 -6.29
C ALA A 186 -0.28 9.70 -5.55
N THR A 187 -0.63 8.75 -4.69
CA THR A 187 -1.80 8.83 -3.80
C THR A 187 -1.67 9.99 -2.83
N LEU A 188 -0.53 10.16 -2.17
CA LEU A 188 -0.28 11.28 -1.25
C LEU A 188 -0.38 12.63 -1.95
N GLU A 189 0.15 12.78 -3.16
CA GLU A 189 0.00 14.03 -3.95
C GLU A 189 -1.48 14.31 -4.31
N THR A 190 -2.26 13.27 -4.58
CA THR A 190 -3.70 13.40 -4.83
C THR A 190 -4.43 13.81 -3.54
N VAL A 191 -4.14 13.17 -2.41
CA VAL A 191 -4.75 13.46 -1.11
C VAL A 191 -4.40 14.88 -0.64
N LYS A 192 -3.17 15.32 -0.85
CA LYS A 192 -2.69 16.67 -0.48
C LYS A 192 -3.53 17.81 -1.05
N ILE A 193 -4.09 17.62 -2.24
CA ILE A 193 -4.91 18.63 -2.90
C ILE A 193 -6.42 18.41 -2.74
N MET A 194 -6.83 17.36 -2.03
CA MET A 194 -8.25 17.11 -1.76
C MET A 194 -8.83 18.17 -0.83
N THR A 195 -10.10 18.49 -1.06
CA THR A 195 -10.91 19.30 -0.16
C THR A 195 -12.08 18.48 0.36
N ALA A 196 -12.37 18.58 1.65
CA ALA A 196 -13.51 17.95 2.30
C ALA A 196 -13.84 18.74 3.56
N LYS A 197 -15.01 18.50 4.14
CA LYS A 197 -15.38 19.08 5.43
C LYS A 197 -14.51 18.54 6.57
N ALA A 198 -14.14 17.25 6.50
CA ALA A 198 -13.18 16.63 7.40
C ALA A 198 -12.55 15.39 6.78
N PHE A 199 -11.32 15.11 7.17
CA PHE A 199 -10.56 13.90 6.85
C PHE A 199 -10.37 13.06 8.11
N VAL A 200 -10.63 11.76 7.99
CA VAL A 200 -10.49 10.77 9.06
C VAL A 200 -9.45 9.73 8.65
N PRO A 201 -8.16 9.96 8.91
CA PRO A 201 -7.13 8.94 8.77
C PRO A 201 -7.27 7.88 9.88
N ALA A 202 -6.89 6.62 9.61
CA ALA A 202 -7.00 5.57 10.63
C ALA A 202 -6.05 5.80 11.81
N HIS A 203 -4.81 6.22 11.52
CA HIS A 203 -3.73 6.35 12.51
C HIS A 203 -3.23 7.78 12.74
N ALA A 204 -4.03 8.79 12.39
CA ALA A 204 -3.69 10.19 12.65
C ALA A 204 -4.92 10.97 13.15
N GLU A 205 -4.72 12.19 13.62
CA GLU A 205 -5.83 13.03 14.08
C GLU A 205 -6.78 13.41 12.94
N VAL A 206 -8.06 13.57 13.28
CA VAL A 206 -9.07 14.08 12.35
C VAL A 206 -8.77 15.55 12.07
N THR A 207 -8.85 15.96 10.81
CA THR A 207 -8.48 17.31 10.38
C THR A 207 -9.39 17.83 9.26
N GLU A 208 -9.54 19.13 9.15
CA GLU A 208 -10.17 19.80 8.01
C GLU A 208 -9.17 20.08 6.87
N ASP A 209 -7.85 20.09 7.20
CA ASP A 209 -6.77 20.28 6.23
C ASP A 209 -5.77 19.13 6.33
N ILE A 210 -5.79 18.26 5.34
CA ILE A 210 -4.89 17.09 5.27
C ILE A 210 -3.55 17.41 4.60
N ALA A 211 -3.42 18.54 3.90
CA ALA A 211 -2.26 18.86 3.08
C ALA A 211 -0.93 18.86 3.87
N PRO A 212 -0.84 19.44 5.09
CA PRO A 212 0.42 19.44 5.84
C PRO A 212 0.86 18.04 6.27
N LEU A 213 -0.09 17.14 6.58
CA LEU A 213 0.22 15.77 6.96
C LEU A 213 0.61 14.93 5.74
N ALA A 214 -0.10 15.08 4.62
CA ALA A 214 0.26 14.42 3.36
C ALA A 214 1.66 14.83 2.90
N GLN A 215 2.01 16.14 2.96
CA GLN A 215 3.34 16.62 2.62
C GLN A 215 4.41 16.02 3.53
N TYR A 216 4.17 15.93 4.84
CA TYR A 216 5.13 15.34 5.77
C TYR A 216 5.38 13.85 5.47
N ASN A 217 4.34 13.11 5.07
CA ASN A 217 4.47 11.72 4.62
C ASN A 217 5.31 11.64 3.34
N ILE A 218 5.06 12.51 2.34
CA ILE A 218 5.85 12.60 1.10
C ILE A 218 7.33 12.84 1.42
N ASP A 219 7.63 13.84 2.24
CA ASP A 219 9.00 14.20 2.60
C ASP A 219 9.73 13.04 3.30
N THR A 220 9.03 12.33 4.18
CA THR A 220 9.57 11.15 4.88
C THR A 220 9.88 10.00 3.91
N VAL A 221 8.96 9.70 2.98
CA VAL A 221 9.17 8.65 1.98
C VAL A 221 10.34 8.99 1.05
N GLN A 222 10.45 10.24 0.64
CA GLN A 222 11.55 10.71 -0.20
C GLN A 222 12.89 10.66 0.54
N GLU A 223 12.93 11.06 1.82
CA GLU A 223 14.14 11.00 2.66
C GLU A 223 14.65 9.57 2.80
N VAL A 224 13.76 8.60 3.04
CA VAL A 224 14.12 7.17 3.09
C VAL A 224 14.66 6.69 1.74
N GLY A 225 14.03 7.10 0.62
CA GLY A 225 14.53 6.79 -0.72
C GLY A 225 15.92 7.38 -1.00
N ASP A 226 16.20 8.61 -0.53
CA ASP A 226 17.51 9.25 -0.63
C ASP A 226 18.55 8.52 0.23
N ALA A 227 18.17 8.10 1.43
CA ALA A 227 19.03 7.31 2.31
C ALA A 227 19.44 5.96 1.67
N ILE A 228 18.47 5.24 1.09
CA ILE A 228 18.73 3.98 0.37
C ILE A 228 19.64 4.23 -0.82
N THR A 229 19.39 5.26 -1.61
CA THR A 229 20.25 5.62 -2.76
C THR A 229 21.67 5.92 -2.34
N ALA A 230 21.85 6.68 -1.25
CA ALA A 230 23.18 6.99 -0.69
C ALA A 230 23.92 5.73 -0.19
N LEU A 231 23.22 4.81 0.48
CA LEU A 231 23.79 3.54 0.94
C LEU A 231 24.19 2.65 -0.23
N CYS A 232 23.44 2.65 -1.33
CA CYS A 232 23.75 1.92 -2.56
C CYS A 232 24.91 2.54 -3.38
N ALA A 233 25.54 3.63 -2.97
CA ALA A 233 26.73 4.17 -3.64
C ALA A 233 27.86 3.13 -3.75
N ALA A 234 27.98 2.21 -2.76
CA ALA A 234 28.71 0.98 -2.87
C ALA A 234 27.72 -0.20 -3.03
N PRO A 235 28.01 -1.18 -3.92
CA PRO A 235 27.15 -2.35 -4.07
C PRO A 235 26.98 -3.11 -2.74
N GLN A 236 25.72 -3.40 -2.38
CA GLN A 236 25.38 -4.09 -1.13
C GLN A 236 24.36 -5.19 -1.39
N THR A 237 24.42 -6.27 -0.64
CA THR A 237 23.34 -7.24 -0.55
C THR A 237 22.12 -6.63 0.14
N PHE A 238 20.96 -7.24 -0.04
CA PHE A 238 19.74 -6.81 0.64
C PHE A 238 19.90 -6.79 2.18
N GLU A 239 20.55 -7.80 2.74
CA GLU A 239 20.76 -7.93 4.19
C GLU A 239 21.69 -6.84 4.75
N GLU A 240 22.76 -6.50 4.02
CA GLU A 240 23.66 -5.41 4.38
C GLU A 240 22.95 -4.05 4.34
N LEU A 241 22.15 -3.80 3.28
CA LEU A 241 21.34 -2.60 3.15
C LEU A 241 20.30 -2.48 4.27
N LEU A 242 19.58 -3.57 4.54
CA LEU A 242 18.56 -3.59 5.61
C LEU A 242 19.19 -3.29 6.97
N LYS A 243 20.34 -3.95 7.28
CA LYS A 243 21.10 -3.65 8.49
C LYS A 243 21.50 -2.18 8.57
N ALA A 244 22.05 -1.62 7.49
CA ALA A 244 22.51 -0.23 7.46
C ALA A 244 21.35 0.77 7.70
N LEU A 245 20.15 0.47 7.21
CA LEU A 245 18.94 1.29 7.47
C LEU A 245 18.51 1.20 8.94
N PHE A 246 18.53 0.00 9.53
CA PHE A 246 18.21 -0.17 10.95
C PHE A 246 19.19 0.60 11.84
N ASP A 247 20.49 0.51 11.55
CA ASP A 247 21.54 1.25 12.26
C ASP A 247 21.34 2.78 12.10
N ARG A 248 21.07 3.24 10.88
CA ARG A 248 20.86 4.67 10.56
C ARG A 248 19.72 5.30 11.35
N TYR A 249 18.59 4.58 11.46
CA TYR A 249 17.39 5.08 12.13
C TYR A 249 17.24 4.63 13.59
N GLY A 250 18.24 3.94 14.14
CA GLY A 250 18.21 3.45 15.52
C GLY A 250 17.09 2.45 15.80
N MET A 251 16.66 1.70 14.78
CA MET A 251 15.60 0.72 14.89
C MET A 251 16.13 -0.61 15.45
N ALA A 252 15.31 -1.29 16.28
CA ALA A 252 15.65 -2.64 16.74
C ALA A 252 15.14 -3.70 15.75
N MET A 253 16.03 -4.62 15.33
CA MET A 253 15.67 -5.74 14.47
C MET A 253 14.96 -6.81 15.30
N THR A 254 13.68 -7.06 15.01
CA THR A 254 12.91 -8.23 15.44
C THR A 254 12.48 -9.04 14.23
N PHE A 255 11.90 -10.22 14.45
CA PHE A 255 11.44 -11.02 13.33
C PHE A 255 10.32 -10.30 12.54
N GLU A 256 9.38 -9.65 13.24
CA GLU A 256 8.32 -8.87 12.61
C GLU A 256 8.88 -7.66 11.84
N GLN A 257 9.84 -6.94 12.45
CA GLN A 257 10.48 -5.79 11.79
C GLN A 257 11.30 -6.22 10.57
N TYR A 258 11.97 -7.37 10.63
CA TYR A 258 12.64 -7.94 9.46
C TYR A 258 11.67 -8.19 8.30
N ALA A 259 10.49 -8.76 8.57
CA ALA A 259 9.49 -9.03 7.55
C ALA A 259 8.84 -7.74 7.03
N LEU A 260 8.31 -6.89 7.91
CA LEU A 260 7.59 -5.66 7.54
C LEU A 260 8.50 -4.63 6.86
N VAL A 261 9.58 -4.23 7.52
CA VAL A 261 10.52 -3.25 6.96
C VAL A 261 11.25 -3.83 5.77
N GLY A 262 11.59 -5.12 5.83
CA GLY A 262 12.21 -5.81 4.71
C GLY A 262 11.35 -5.85 3.45
N ALA A 263 10.03 -6.08 3.58
CA ALA A 263 9.08 -5.99 2.47
C ALA A 263 9.05 -4.56 1.89
N THR A 264 8.95 -3.54 2.75
CA THR A 264 8.95 -2.13 2.34
C THR A 264 10.26 -1.71 1.66
N VAL A 265 11.43 -2.15 2.16
CA VAL A 265 12.72 -1.83 1.53
C VAL A 265 12.82 -2.46 0.14
N ARG A 266 12.24 -3.64 -0.10
CA ARG A 266 12.13 -4.21 -1.46
C ARG A 266 11.27 -3.34 -2.38
N SER A 267 10.17 -2.80 -1.87
CA SER A 267 9.31 -1.85 -2.60
C SER A 267 10.06 -0.55 -2.95
N TYR A 268 10.86 -0.01 -2.02
CA TYR A 268 11.75 1.11 -2.32
C TYR A 268 12.78 0.77 -3.40
N LEU A 269 13.42 -0.39 -3.33
CA LEU A 269 14.40 -0.81 -4.33
C LEU A 269 13.75 -0.97 -5.72
N THR A 270 12.51 -1.45 -5.80
CA THR A 270 11.73 -1.49 -7.04
C THR A 270 11.53 -0.08 -7.59
N TRP A 271 10.99 0.84 -6.80
CA TRP A 271 10.76 2.23 -7.20
C TRP A 271 12.04 2.95 -7.62
N LEU A 272 13.11 2.82 -6.84
CA LEU A 272 14.41 3.43 -7.13
C LEU A 272 15.06 2.85 -8.40
N LYS A 273 14.86 1.57 -8.65
CA LYS A 273 15.34 0.90 -9.88
C LYS A 273 14.56 1.38 -11.10
N GLU A 274 13.24 1.46 -11.02
CA GLU A 274 12.37 1.92 -12.11
C GLU A 274 12.57 3.41 -12.43
N THR A 275 12.91 4.22 -11.44
CA THR A 275 13.27 5.63 -11.60
C THR A 275 14.74 5.87 -11.94
N GLY A 276 15.55 4.81 -12.13
CA GLY A 276 16.95 4.89 -12.55
C GLY A 276 17.90 5.42 -11.49
N ARG A 277 17.55 5.36 -10.20
CA ARG A 277 18.39 5.81 -9.08
C ARG A 277 19.30 4.70 -8.53
N VAL A 278 18.85 3.45 -8.64
CA VAL A 278 19.56 2.25 -8.21
C VAL A 278 19.50 1.21 -9.33
N THR A 279 20.47 0.34 -9.41
CA THR A 279 20.51 -0.82 -10.31
C THR A 279 20.70 -2.11 -9.54
N ALA A 280 20.35 -3.24 -10.14
CA ALA A 280 20.67 -4.57 -9.62
C ALA A 280 21.87 -5.15 -10.38
N GLU A 281 22.90 -5.52 -9.66
CA GLU A 281 24.09 -6.20 -10.15
C GLU A 281 24.14 -7.64 -9.63
N PHE A 282 24.71 -8.56 -10.39
CA PHE A 282 24.86 -9.95 -9.97
C PHE A 282 26.34 -10.32 -9.99
N ALA A 283 26.89 -10.68 -8.86
CA ALA A 283 28.29 -11.10 -8.69
C ALA A 283 28.37 -12.23 -7.66
N ASP A 284 29.15 -13.26 -7.92
CA ASP A 284 29.39 -14.40 -7.01
C ASP A 284 28.10 -15.02 -6.44
N ASN A 285 27.07 -15.23 -7.30
CA ASN A 285 25.74 -15.73 -6.94
C ASN A 285 25.01 -14.85 -5.88
N ARG A 286 25.33 -13.57 -5.80
CA ARG A 286 24.64 -12.56 -4.99
C ARG A 286 24.02 -11.51 -5.87
N MET A 287 22.80 -11.07 -5.51
CA MET A 287 22.21 -9.86 -6.04
C MET A 287 22.62 -8.68 -5.19
N LEU A 288 23.14 -7.63 -5.81
CA LEU A 288 23.59 -6.41 -5.16
C LEU A 288 22.73 -5.24 -5.64
N ALA A 289 22.29 -4.40 -4.73
CA ALA A 289 21.76 -3.08 -5.03
C ALA A 289 22.94 -2.11 -5.15
N ALA A 290 23.03 -1.39 -6.27
CA ALA A 290 24.16 -0.48 -6.56
C ALA A 290 23.64 0.84 -7.14
N GLY A 291 24.35 1.93 -6.86
CA GLY A 291 24.09 3.23 -7.49
C GLY A 291 24.32 3.18 -9.00
N VAL A 292 23.49 3.89 -9.75
CA VAL A 292 23.67 3.99 -11.21
C VAL A 292 24.96 4.76 -11.50
N ARG A 293 25.95 4.08 -12.07
CA ARG A 293 27.17 4.72 -12.55
C ARG A 293 26.88 5.33 -13.91
N TYR A 294 26.76 6.65 -13.97
CA TYR A 294 26.86 7.33 -15.26
C TYR A 294 28.28 7.06 -15.79
N GLN A 295 28.39 6.20 -16.80
CA GLN A 295 29.62 6.17 -17.59
C GLN A 295 29.75 7.56 -18.20
N SER A 296 30.71 8.37 -17.72
CA SER A 296 31.11 9.55 -18.43
C SER A 296 31.38 9.12 -19.87
N ALA A 297 30.62 9.66 -20.80
CA ALA A 297 30.89 9.42 -22.22
C ALA A 297 32.37 9.73 -22.43
N GLY A 298 33.16 8.70 -22.61
CA GLY A 298 34.57 8.85 -22.95
C GLY A 298 34.68 9.76 -24.18
N PRO A 299 35.75 10.55 -24.33
CA PRO A 299 35.86 11.48 -25.43
C PRO A 299 35.60 10.75 -26.73
N CYS A 300 34.61 11.27 -27.47
CA CYS A 300 34.24 10.75 -28.80
C CYS A 300 35.54 10.58 -29.63
N ARG A 301 36.00 9.34 -29.78
CA ARG A 301 37.09 9.06 -30.70
C ARG A 301 36.54 9.40 -32.08
N THR A 302 36.93 10.56 -32.59
CA THR A 302 36.78 10.91 -33.99
C THR A 302 37.56 9.89 -34.79
N THR A 303 36.92 8.85 -35.27
CA THR A 303 37.48 7.94 -36.28
C THR A 303 37.66 8.78 -37.54
N ARG A 304 38.92 9.12 -37.86
CA ARG A 304 39.31 9.62 -39.17
C ARG A 304 38.83 8.62 -40.21
N VAL A 305 37.88 9.06 -41.05
CA VAL A 305 37.47 8.32 -42.24
C VAL A 305 38.66 8.30 -43.18
N PRO A 306 39.18 7.16 -43.64
CA PRO A 306 40.13 7.11 -44.73
C PRO A 306 39.41 7.43 -46.05
N SER A 307 39.86 8.48 -46.73
CA SER A 307 39.44 8.76 -48.09
C SER A 307 39.92 7.64 -49.06
N THR A 308 39.01 6.83 -49.56
CA THR A 308 39.28 5.95 -50.68
C THR A 308 38.39 6.32 -51.87
N SER A 309 39.07 6.57 -52.97
CA SER A 309 38.59 6.90 -54.29
C SER A 309 37.65 5.84 -54.88
N ARG A 310 36.74 6.37 -55.70
CA ARG A 310 35.78 5.72 -56.57
C ARG A 310 36.35 4.51 -57.37
N ARG A 311 35.58 3.41 -57.41
CA ARG A 311 35.32 2.62 -58.62
C ARG A 311 33.84 2.17 -58.60
N ARG A 312 33.18 2.47 -59.76
CA ARG A 312 31.82 2.03 -60.10
C ARG A 312 31.91 0.55 -60.54
N SER A 313 30.97 -0.28 -60.16
CA SER A 313 30.48 -1.40 -60.99
C SER A 313 29.07 -1.82 -60.47
N ALA A 314 28.32 -2.30 -61.46
CA ALA A 314 26.88 -2.48 -61.57
C ALA A 314 26.24 -3.48 -60.61
N ALA A 315 24.93 -3.32 -60.48
CA ALA A 315 23.98 -4.23 -59.79
C ALA A 315 23.84 -5.57 -60.56
N PRO A 316 23.30 -6.62 -59.85
CA PRO A 316 21.97 -7.03 -60.26
C PRO A 316 21.01 -7.31 -59.08
N ASN A 317 19.73 -7.14 -59.42
CA ASN A 317 18.51 -7.51 -58.70
C ASN A 317 18.50 -8.99 -58.28
N THR A 318 18.00 -9.27 -57.07
CA THR A 318 17.16 -10.47 -56.85
C THR A 318 16.22 -10.23 -55.66
N SER A 319 14.95 -10.34 -55.94
CA SER A 319 13.81 -10.47 -55.08
C SER A 319 13.80 -11.83 -54.36
N GLN A 320 13.51 -11.86 -53.06
CA GLN A 320 12.88 -13.05 -52.41
C GLN A 320 12.18 -12.64 -51.13
N SER A 321 10.91 -12.68 -51.16
CA SER A 321 9.83 -13.42 -50.43
C SER A 321 9.87 -13.43 -48.91
N ILE A 322 8.81 -12.83 -48.39
CA ILE A 322 8.30 -12.88 -47.03
C ILE A 322 7.81 -14.31 -46.72
N SER A 323 8.20 -14.87 -45.59
CA SER A 323 7.51 -16.02 -45.00
C SER A 323 7.11 -15.73 -43.58
N SER A 324 5.80 -15.82 -43.37
CA SER A 324 5.04 -15.77 -42.13
C SER A 324 5.41 -16.91 -41.17
N VAL A 325 5.59 -16.63 -39.90
CA VAL A 325 5.63 -17.63 -38.83
C VAL A 325 4.39 -17.49 -37.97
N THR A 326 3.60 -18.53 -38.00
CA THR A 326 2.36 -18.76 -37.25
C THR A 326 2.65 -19.01 -35.78
N ALA A 327 1.80 -18.41 -34.95
CA ALA A 327 1.72 -18.66 -33.51
C ALA A 327 1.06 -20.01 -33.21
N SER A 328 1.70 -20.86 -32.39
CA SER A 328 1.11 -22.08 -31.85
C SER A 328 0.55 -21.80 -30.45
N ARG A 329 -0.76 -22.06 -30.27
CA ARG A 329 -1.44 -22.20 -29.00
C ARG A 329 -0.94 -23.46 -28.29
N VAL A 330 -0.69 -23.34 -26.98
CA VAL A 330 -0.61 -24.51 -26.07
C VAL A 330 -1.78 -24.39 -25.11
N THR A 331 -2.64 -25.40 -25.18
CA THR A 331 -3.70 -25.75 -24.22
C THR A 331 -3.16 -26.88 -23.35
N ALA A 332 -3.16 -26.70 -22.03
CA ALA A 332 -3.49 -27.67 -20.99
C ALA A 332 -3.55 -26.95 -19.65
#